data_7e787eef0b1325744e431c2a66d78167
#
_entry.id   7e787eef0b1325744e431c2a66d78167
#
_cell.length_a   1.000
_cell.length_b   1.000
_cell.length_c   1.000
_cell.angle_alpha   90.00
_cell.angle_beta   90.00
_cell.angle_gamma   90.00
#
_symmetry.space_group_name_H-M   'P 1'
#
loop_
_entity.id
_entity.type
_entity.pdbx_description
1 polymer ?
#
loop_
_entity_poly.entity_id
_entity_poly.type
_entity_poly.pdbx_seq_one_letter_code
_entity_poly.pdbx_strand_id
1 'polypeptide(L)'
;MRAIEECRTATLGGHTDQCDHCGHLEISYNSCRNRHGPKCQTLRKEKWIEARRKDLLPIEYFHVVFTLPAALSPLVSMNPQFLYDLLFRSASETLSQLAQNPKHLGAKIGMIGILHTWGQNLMDHPHTHWIVTGGGLSPDGRRWRSGRKGFFLPVRVLSAWFRGKFLDLLKDGFQRGDLAFPTNLRHLQDPKNFETFLKHLYRKPWVVYCQPPFDGAQGVLQYLGRYTHRIAISNNRIRTLQNGKVSFLWRDYADHNRQKTMTLKADEFIRRFLLHVLPAR
;
A
#
# COMPACT_ATOMS: atom_id res chain seq x y z
N MET A 1 -0.56 -15.04 15.98
CA MET A 1 0.80 -15.14 16.54
C MET A 1 1.29 -16.59 16.49
N ARG A 2 0.58 -17.56 17.11
CA ARG A 2 0.99 -18.98 17.16
C ARG A 2 1.53 -19.56 15.84
N ALA A 3 0.83 -19.39 14.73
CA ALA A 3 1.30 -19.87 13.41
C ALA A 3 2.65 -19.26 12.96
N ILE A 4 3.03 -18.08 13.44
CA ILE A 4 4.31 -17.46 13.15
C ILE A 4 5.40 -18.01 14.07
N GLU A 5 5.06 -18.28 15.32
CA GLU A 5 5.95 -18.89 16.32
C GLU A 5 6.35 -20.31 15.91
N GLU A 6 5.39 -21.09 15.44
CA GLU A 6 5.58 -22.47 14.97
C GLU A 6 6.18 -22.57 13.55
N CYS A 7 6.37 -21.43 12.87
CA CYS A 7 6.82 -21.38 11.48
C CYS A 7 8.23 -21.95 11.31
N ARG A 8 8.36 -22.93 10.42
CA ARG A 8 9.62 -23.66 10.14
C ARG A 8 10.17 -24.36 11.38
N THR A 9 9.29 -24.94 12.15
CA THR A 9 9.62 -25.87 13.24
C THR A 9 9.01 -27.23 12.96
N ALA A 10 9.41 -28.24 13.71
CA ALA A 10 8.88 -29.60 13.62
C ALA A 10 7.35 -29.68 13.82
N THR A 11 6.76 -28.71 14.56
CA THR A 11 5.31 -28.63 14.82
C THR A 11 4.48 -28.58 13.53
N LEU A 12 5.00 -27.95 12.47
CA LEU A 12 4.31 -27.86 11.17
C LEU A 12 4.70 -28.98 10.20
N GLY A 13 5.46 -29.99 10.67
CA GLY A 13 6.02 -31.05 9.83
C GLY A 13 7.10 -30.52 8.89
N GLY A 14 7.55 -31.39 8.01
CA GLY A 14 8.63 -31.08 7.07
C GLY A 14 8.88 -32.24 6.12
N HIS A 15 9.97 -32.15 5.38
CA HIS A 15 10.51 -33.20 4.55
C HIS A 15 12.03 -33.26 4.74
N THR A 16 12.58 -34.40 4.44
CA THR A 16 14.01 -34.63 4.45
C THR A 16 14.46 -34.92 3.02
N ASP A 17 15.42 -34.14 2.57
CA ASP A 17 16.08 -34.34 1.28
C ASP A 17 17.39 -35.08 1.52
N GLN A 18 17.68 -36.08 0.70
CA GLN A 18 18.95 -36.80 0.71
C GLN A 18 19.72 -36.56 -0.59
N CYS A 19 20.98 -36.19 -0.47
CA CYS A 19 21.85 -36.04 -1.63
C CYS A 19 22.22 -37.44 -2.20
N ASP A 20 21.89 -37.68 -3.44
CA ASP A 20 22.15 -38.94 -4.13
C ASP A 20 23.64 -39.20 -4.29
N HIS A 21 24.50 -38.19 -4.25
CA HIS A 21 25.94 -38.32 -4.43
C HIS A 21 26.70 -38.64 -3.12
N CYS A 22 26.38 -37.92 -2.03
CA CYS A 22 27.14 -38.03 -0.77
C CYS A 22 26.29 -38.52 0.43
N GLY A 23 24.99 -38.79 0.24
CA GLY A 23 24.10 -39.26 1.30
C GLY A 23 23.74 -38.18 2.35
N HIS A 24 24.20 -36.94 2.18
CA HIS A 24 23.88 -35.85 3.11
C HIS A 24 22.37 -35.67 3.25
N LEU A 25 21.90 -35.56 4.49
CA LEU A 25 20.49 -35.31 4.82
C LEU A 25 20.27 -33.85 5.21
N GLU A 26 19.28 -33.20 4.59
CA GLU A 26 18.84 -31.87 4.96
C GLU A 26 17.35 -31.89 5.32
N ILE A 27 17.02 -31.33 6.49
CA ILE A 27 15.65 -31.26 6.97
C ILE A 27 15.08 -29.88 6.65
N SER A 28 13.98 -29.84 5.89
CA SER A 28 13.24 -28.63 5.55
C SER A 28 11.87 -28.61 6.21
N TYR A 29 11.69 -27.75 7.21
CA TYR A 29 10.42 -27.61 7.90
C TYR A 29 9.43 -26.74 7.12
N ASN A 30 8.14 -27.10 7.21
CA ASN A 30 7.05 -26.38 6.56
C ASN A 30 6.88 -24.97 7.09
N SER A 31 6.59 -24.05 6.19
CA SER A 31 6.28 -22.67 6.55
C SER A 31 4.80 -22.50 6.95
N CYS A 32 4.51 -21.58 7.87
CA CYS A 32 3.16 -21.28 8.30
C CYS A 32 2.27 -20.66 7.19
N ARG A 33 2.84 -20.28 6.07
CA ARG A 33 2.19 -19.58 4.94
C ARG A 33 1.40 -18.33 5.36
N ASN A 34 1.59 -17.86 6.58
CA ASN A 34 0.89 -16.69 7.10
C ASN A 34 1.42 -15.43 6.40
N ARG A 35 0.49 -14.54 5.99
CA ARG A 35 0.82 -13.27 5.33
C ARG A 35 1.73 -12.37 6.17
N HIS A 36 1.65 -12.48 7.50
CA HIS A 36 2.44 -11.68 8.44
C HIS A 36 3.78 -12.34 8.81
N GLY A 37 4.02 -13.55 8.33
CA GLY A 37 5.31 -14.23 8.52
C GLY A 37 6.37 -13.69 7.55
N PRO A 38 7.38 -12.94 8.02
CA PRO A 38 8.36 -12.29 7.15
C PRO A 38 9.19 -13.27 6.32
N LYS A 39 9.34 -14.51 6.78
CA LYS A 39 10.09 -15.56 6.09
C LYS A 39 9.27 -16.33 5.04
N CYS A 40 7.93 -16.22 5.05
CA CYS A 40 7.05 -17.13 4.31
C CYS A 40 6.57 -16.60 2.97
N GLN A 41 6.78 -15.34 2.67
CA GLN A 41 6.15 -14.66 1.54
C GLN A 41 6.97 -14.71 0.25
N THR A 42 8.21 -15.16 0.28
CA THR A 42 9.10 -15.12 -0.89
C THR A 42 8.54 -15.91 -2.07
N LEU A 43 8.14 -17.15 -1.88
CA LEU A 43 7.58 -17.97 -2.96
C LEU A 43 6.26 -17.41 -3.50
N ARG A 44 5.36 -16.91 -2.62
CA ARG A 44 4.11 -16.27 -3.04
C ARG A 44 4.38 -15.00 -3.84
N LYS A 45 5.35 -14.22 -3.40
CA LYS A 45 5.81 -13.02 -4.11
C LYS A 45 6.29 -13.35 -5.52
N GLU A 46 7.17 -14.34 -5.65
CA GLU A 46 7.69 -14.72 -6.97
C GLU A 46 6.59 -15.29 -7.88
N LYS A 47 5.70 -16.13 -7.37
CA LYS A 47 4.53 -16.63 -8.14
C LYS A 47 3.60 -15.47 -8.57
N TRP A 48 3.40 -14.47 -7.72
CA TRP A 48 2.60 -13.30 -8.06
C TRP A 48 3.28 -12.45 -9.15
N ILE A 49 4.60 -12.21 -9.02
CA ILE A 49 5.40 -11.50 -10.03
C ILE A 49 5.33 -12.24 -11.37
N GLU A 50 5.51 -13.55 -11.37
CA GLU A 50 5.44 -14.36 -12.60
C GLU A 50 4.07 -14.29 -13.26
N ALA A 51 2.99 -14.40 -12.48
CA ALA A 51 1.64 -14.26 -12.99
C ALA A 51 1.37 -12.87 -13.59
N ARG A 52 1.89 -11.81 -12.98
CA ARG A 52 1.72 -10.43 -13.47
C ARG A 52 2.66 -10.07 -14.61
N ARG A 53 3.77 -10.78 -14.78
CA ARG A 53 4.70 -10.55 -15.91
C ARG A 53 4.02 -10.68 -17.27
N LYS A 54 3.03 -11.57 -17.37
CA LYS A 54 2.24 -11.78 -18.61
C LYS A 54 1.30 -10.63 -18.94
N ASP A 55 0.91 -9.84 -17.94
CA ASP A 55 0.00 -8.71 -18.09
C ASP A 55 0.73 -7.41 -18.48
N LEU A 56 2.07 -7.41 -18.47
CA LEU A 56 2.85 -6.23 -18.76
C LEU A 56 3.05 -6.01 -20.26
N LEU A 57 2.80 -4.80 -20.69
CA LEU A 57 3.11 -4.32 -22.03
C LEU A 57 4.54 -3.79 -22.11
N PRO A 58 5.21 -3.82 -23.26
CA PRO A 58 6.55 -3.27 -23.46
C PRO A 58 6.51 -1.73 -23.64
N ILE A 59 6.02 -1.03 -22.62
CA ILE A 59 5.80 0.42 -22.60
C ILE A 59 6.31 1.04 -21.31
N GLU A 60 6.36 2.37 -21.25
CA GLU A 60 6.65 3.11 -20.01
C GLU A 60 5.52 2.94 -19.00
N TYR A 61 5.89 2.90 -17.71
CA TYR A 61 4.96 2.86 -16.58
C TYR A 61 5.31 3.93 -15.56
N PHE A 62 4.29 4.52 -14.95
CA PHE A 62 4.43 5.50 -13.88
C PHE A 62 4.00 4.90 -12.55
N HIS A 63 4.72 5.27 -11.50
CA HIS A 63 4.35 4.97 -10.13
C HIS A 63 3.66 6.17 -9.50
N VAL A 64 2.40 6.02 -9.15
CA VAL A 64 1.60 7.05 -8.50
C VAL A 64 1.22 6.60 -7.10
N VAL A 65 1.36 7.49 -6.11
CA VAL A 65 0.99 7.22 -4.72
C VAL A 65 -0.05 8.24 -4.27
N PHE A 66 -1.13 7.76 -3.67
CA PHE A 66 -2.16 8.60 -3.04
C PHE A 66 -2.18 8.33 -1.54
N THR A 67 -2.03 9.39 -0.75
CA THR A 67 -1.92 9.29 0.71
C THR A 67 -3.06 10.01 1.40
N LEU A 68 -3.68 9.37 2.40
CA LEU A 68 -4.67 10.01 3.25
C LEU A 68 -4.00 10.91 4.29
N PRO A 69 -4.60 12.07 4.62
CA PRO A 69 -4.14 12.91 5.72
C PRO A 69 -4.18 12.19 7.06
N ALA A 70 -3.19 12.41 7.92
CA ALA A 70 -3.12 11.80 9.25
C ALA A 70 -4.35 12.07 10.13
N ALA A 71 -5.06 13.18 9.91
CA ALA A 71 -6.31 13.50 10.62
C ALA A 71 -7.42 12.46 10.37
N LEU A 72 -7.34 11.68 9.28
CA LEU A 72 -8.28 10.59 8.99
C LEU A 72 -7.88 9.26 9.66
N SER A 73 -6.66 9.11 10.17
CA SER A 73 -6.19 7.81 10.72
C SER A 73 -7.10 7.24 11.82
N PRO A 74 -7.63 8.00 12.80
CA PRO A 74 -8.53 7.42 13.79
C PRO A 74 -9.85 6.92 13.18
N LEU A 75 -10.37 7.62 12.16
CA LEU A 75 -11.58 7.21 11.45
C LEU A 75 -11.33 5.97 10.60
N VAL A 76 -10.16 5.89 9.93
CA VAL A 76 -9.73 4.71 9.15
C VAL A 76 -9.60 3.49 10.06
N SER A 77 -8.97 3.63 11.22
CA SER A 77 -8.80 2.52 12.17
C SER A 77 -10.14 1.95 12.67
N MET A 78 -11.18 2.78 12.75
CA MET A 78 -12.52 2.37 13.16
C MET A 78 -13.34 1.78 12.00
N ASN A 79 -13.10 2.23 10.76
CA ASN A 79 -13.86 1.84 9.57
C ASN A 79 -12.92 1.36 8.45
N PRO A 80 -12.03 0.38 8.70
CA PRO A 80 -10.94 0.09 7.78
C PRO A 80 -11.42 -0.37 6.40
N GLN A 81 -12.40 -1.27 6.34
CA GLN A 81 -12.92 -1.77 5.07
C GLN A 81 -13.51 -0.65 4.22
N PHE A 82 -14.44 0.11 4.80
CA PHE A 82 -15.12 1.21 4.11
C PHE A 82 -14.14 2.28 3.60
N LEU A 83 -13.23 2.75 4.45
CA LEU A 83 -12.31 3.82 4.07
C LEU A 83 -11.18 3.37 3.14
N TYR A 84 -10.78 2.09 3.17
CA TYR A 84 -9.87 1.56 2.16
C TYR A 84 -10.56 1.42 0.80
N ASP A 85 -11.83 1.03 0.76
CA ASP A 85 -12.60 0.99 -0.49
C ASP A 85 -12.78 2.41 -1.07
N LEU A 86 -13.06 3.42 -0.22
CA LEU A 86 -13.08 4.81 -0.64
C LEU A 86 -11.72 5.27 -1.21
N LEU A 87 -10.63 4.91 -0.54
CA LEU A 87 -9.28 5.25 -0.99
C LEU A 87 -8.97 4.66 -2.36
N PHE A 88 -9.30 3.38 -2.58
CA PHE A 88 -9.12 2.75 -3.88
C PHE A 88 -10.00 3.36 -4.95
N ARG A 89 -11.28 3.56 -4.66
CA ARG A 89 -12.25 4.12 -5.59
C ARG A 89 -11.87 5.54 -6.01
N SER A 90 -11.61 6.42 -5.05
CA SER A 90 -11.24 7.81 -5.34
C SER A 90 -9.93 7.92 -6.13
N ALA A 91 -8.93 7.09 -5.83
CA ALA A 91 -7.65 7.07 -6.56
C ALA A 91 -7.82 6.54 -7.99
N SER A 92 -8.49 5.40 -8.18
CA SER A 92 -8.71 4.80 -9.50
C SER A 92 -9.57 5.66 -10.42
N GLU A 93 -10.64 6.23 -9.88
CA GLU A 93 -11.49 7.15 -10.63
C GLU A 93 -10.74 8.44 -11.01
N THR A 94 -9.90 8.98 -10.12
CA THR A 94 -9.06 10.13 -10.41
C THR A 94 -8.12 9.85 -11.59
N LEU A 95 -7.40 8.73 -11.52
CA LEU A 95 -6.50 8.32 -12.59
C LEU A 95 -7.24 8.11 -13.91
N SER A 96 -8.34 7.36 -13.88
CA SER A 96 -9.10 7.01 -15.08
C SER A 96 -9.72 8.24 -15.75
N GLN A 97 -10.37 9.12 -14.98
CA GLN A 97 -11.07 10.28 -15.56
C GLN A 97 -10.09 11.33 -16.08
N LEU A 98 -8.99 11.59 -15.34
CA LEU A 98 -7.98 12.53 -15.83
C LEU A 98 -7.25 11.99 -17.08
N ALA A 99 -6.94 10.69 -17.12
CA ALA A 99 -6.33 10.08 -18.30
C ALA A 99 -7.25 10.09 -19.51
N GLN A 100 -8.56 9.90 -19.33
CA GLN A 100 -9.55 9.95 -20.42
C GLN A 100 -9.82 11.36 -20.92
N ASN A 101 -9.50 12.38 -20.13
CA ASN A 101 -9.70 13.77 -20.55
C ASN A 101 -8.80 14.10 -21.75
N PRO A 102 -9.36 14.59 -22.89
CA PRO A 102 -8.59 14.95 -24.09
C PRO A 102 -7.53 16.03 -23.85
N LYS A 103 -7.70 16.88 -22.83
CA LYS A 103 -6.70 17.88 -22.44
C LYS A 103 -5.43 17.26 -21.83
N HIS A 104 -5.48 15.98 -21.45
CA HIS A 104 -4.35 15.22 -20.90
C HIS A 104 -3.92 14.12 -21.89
N LEU A 105 -4.35 12.87 -21.64
CA LEU A 105 -3.99 11.75 -22.49
C LEU A 105 -5.09 11.38 -23.51
N GLY A 106 -6.35 11.57 -23.16
CA GLY A 106 -7.52 11.21 -23.98
C GLY A 106 -7.64 9.70 -24.20
N ALA A 107 -7.19 8.86 -23.25
CA ALA A 107 -7.13 7.43 -23.40
C ALA A 107 -7.54 6.66 -22.12
N LYS A 108 -7.98 5.42 -22.32
CA LYS A 108 -8.23 4.45 -21.25
C LYS A 108 -6.91 3.77 -20.89
N ILE A 109 -6.43 4.00 -19.66
CA ILE A 109 -5.17 3.47 -19.13
C ILE A 109 -5.35 2.11 -18.45
N GLY A 110 -4.27 1.31 -18.44
CA GLY A 110 -4.14 0.15 -17.56
C GLY A 110 -3.52 0.55 -16.23
N MET A 111 -3.98 -0.04 -15.13
CA MET A 111 -3.42 0.25 -13.80
C MET A 111 -3.54 -0.93 -12.84
N ILE A 112 -2.59 -1.03 -11.92
CA ILE A 112 -2.59 -1.98 -10.80
C ILE A 112 -2.42 -1.18 -9.50
N GLY A 113 -3.36 -1.32 -8.56
CA GLY A 113 -3.34 -0.64 -7.26
C GLY A 113 -3.06 -1.59 -6.11
N ILE A 114 -2.27 -1.13 -5.14
CA ILE A 114 -1.90 -1.87 -3.92
C ILE A 114 -2.07 -0.99 -2.71
N LEU A 115 -2.74 -1.50 -1.67
CA LEU A 115 -2.90 -0.83 -0.39
C LEU A 115 -1.67 -1.03 0.50
N HIS A 116 -1.20 0.06 1.07
CA HIS A 116 -0.30 0.08 2.22
C HIS A 116 -0.93 0.86 3.36
N THR A 117 -0.78 0.34 4.58
CA THR A 117 -1.35 0.97 5.78
C THR A 117 -0.31 1.49 6.75
N TRP A 118 0.99 1.38 6.42
CA TRP A 118 2.10 1.73 7.31
C TRP A 118 3.07 2.74 6.74
N GLY A 119 3.58 3.61 7.62
CA GLY A 119 4.75 4.43 7.36
C GLY A 119 6.06 3.71 7.71
N GLN A 120 7.17 4.37 7.46
CA GLN A 120 8.52 3.84 7.79
C GLN A 120 8.71 3.61 9.30
N ASN A 121 7.99 4.33 10.14
CA ASN A 121 7.97 4.25 11.60
C ASN A 121 6.94 3.26 12.15
N LEU A 122 6.31 2.46 11.29
CA LEU A 122 5.24 1.52 11.63
C LEU A 122 3.95 2.17 12.17
N MET A 123 3.80 3.48 12.02
CA MET A 123 2.54 4.15 12.33
C MET A 123 1.53 3.95 11.21
N ASP A 124 0.26 4.02 11.58
CA ASP A 124 -0.83 3.98 10.60
C ASP A 124 -0.69 5.13 9.60
N HIS A 125 -0.61 4.78 8.33
CA HIS A 125 -0.39 5.70 7.23
C HIS A 125 -1.01 5.15 5.94
N PRO A 126 -2.34 5.17 5.84
CA PRO A 126 -3.03 4.59 4.70
C PRO A 126 -2.70 5.31 3.40
N HIS A 127 -2.20 4.56 2.44
CA HIS A 127 -1.89 5.06 1.10
C HIS A 127 -1.96 3.92 0.07
N THR A 128 -2.17 4.28 -1.18
CA THR A 128 -2.18 3.33 -2.28
C THR A 128 -1.04 3.61 -3.25
N HIS A 129 -0.38 2.54 -3.68
CA HIS A 129 0.58 2.56 -4.77
C HIS A 129 -0.09 2.08 -6.04
N TRP A 130 0.07 2.86 -7.09
CA TRP A 130 -0.48 2.55 -8.40
C TRP A 130 0.64 2.47 -9.43
N ILE A 131 0.65 1.42 -10.21
CA ILE A 131 1.44 1.34 -11.43
C ILE A 131 0.48 1.57 -12.59
N VAL A 132 0.80 2.53 -13.41
CA VAL A 132 -0.08 3.04 -14.44
C VAL A 132 0.68 3.03 -15.77
N THR A 133 0.01 2.60 -16.83
CA THR A 133 0.60 2.63 -18.18
C THR A 133 0.87 4.07 -18.63
N GLY A 134 2.01 4.33 -19.25
CA GLY A 134 2.39 5.63 -19.83
C GLY A 134 1.65 5.98 -21.13
N GLY A 135 0.58 5.26 -21.41
CA GLY A 135 -0.32 5.45 -22.54
C GLY A 135 -1.58 4.63 -22.33
N GLY A 136 -2.49 4.61 -23.30
CA GLY A 136 -3.73 3.86 -23.20
C GLY A 136 -4.47 3.72 -24.51
N LEU A 137 -5.57 3.00 -24.49
CA LEU A 137 -6.43 2.84 -25.66
C LEU A 137 -7.31 4.09 -25.85
N SER A 138 -7.42 4.53 -27.10
CA SER A 138 -8.41 5.55 -27.48
C SER A 138 -9.82 5.16 -27.00
N PRO A 139 -10.75 6.11 -26.82
CA PRO A 139 -12.10 5.83 -26.33
C PRO A 139 -12.85 4.74 -27.13
N ASP A 140 -12.59 4.67 -28.45
CA ASP A 140 -13.13 3.65 -29.36
C ASP A 140 -12.40 2.29 -29.30
N GLY A 141 -11.31 2.20 -28.50
CA GLY A 141 -10.52 0.97 -28.34
C GLY A 141 -9.64 0.59 -29.54
N ARG A 142 -9.57 1.41 -30.58
CA ARG A 142 -8.91 1.04 -31.84
C ARG A 142 -7.45 1.43 -31.95
N ARG A 143 -7.00 2.44 -31.19
CA ARG A 143 -5.66 3.00 -31.29
C ARG A 143 -5.00 3.14 -29.93
N TRP A 144 -3.71 2.89 -29.88
CA TRP A 144 -2.89 3.23 -28.74
C TRP A 144 -2.52 4.72 -28.78
N ARG A 145 -2.71 5.41 -27.68
CA ARG A 145 -2.26 6.79 -27.46
C ARG A 145 -1.13 6.77 -26.45
N SER A 146 0.07 7.11 -26.88
CA SER A 146 1.22 7.26 -26.00
C SER A 146 1.15 8.58 -25.24
N GLY A 147 1.50 8.56 -23.97
CA GLY A 147 1.70 9.76 -23.18
C GLY A 147 2.98 10.53 -23.60
N ARG A 148 3.17 11.71 -23.03
CA ARG A 148 4.41 12.47 -23.18
C ARG A 148 5.52 11.75 -22.43
N LYS A 149 6.69 11.55 -23.07
CA LYS A 149 7.86 10.90 -22.47
C LYS A 149 8.24 11.57 -21.14
N GLY A 150 8.41 10.75 -20.10
CA GLY A 150 8.80 11.21 -18.77
C GLY A 150 7.72 11.99 -17.98
N PHE A 151 6.50 12.11 -18.52
CA PHE A 151 5.43 12.84 -17.89
C PHE A 151 4.09 12.09 -18.03
N PHE A 152 3.39 11.91 -16.92
CA PHE A 152 2.07 11.27 -16.90
C PHE A 152 0.94 12.29 -16.76
N LEU A 153 0.69 12.78 -15.56
CA LEU A 153 -0.35 13.75 -15.24
C LEU A 153 0.16 14.78 -14.22
N PRO A 154 -0.37 16.02 -14.22
CA PRO A 154 0.05 17.04 -13.26
C PRO A 154 -0.32 16.63 -11.82
N VAL A 155 0.67 16.50 -10.94
CA VAL A 155 0.49 16.08 -9.54
C VAL A 155 -0.50 16.96 -8.78
N ARG A 156 -0.48 18.27 -9.01
CA ARG A 156 -1.44 19.22 -8.37
C ARG A 156 -2.88 18.91 -8.78
N VAL A 157 -3.11 18.56 -10.02
CA VAL A 157 -4.45 18.19 -10.53
C VAL A 157 -4.88 16.85 -9.93
N LEU A 158 -3.98 15.84 -9.92
CA LEU A 158 -4.23 14.55 -9.26
C LEU A 158 -4.62 14.75 -7.80
N SER A 159 -3.87 15.57 -7.03
CA SER A 159 -4.13 15.86 -5.62
C SER A 159 -5.51 16.50 -5.41
N ALA A 160 -5.86 17.53 -6.21
CA ALA A 160 -7.13 18.23 -6.09
C ALA A 160 -8.32 17.32 -6.39
N TRP A 161 -8.25 16.54 -7.46
CA TRP A 161 -9.31 15.61 -7.86
C TRP A 161 -9.48 14.45 -6.87
N PHE A 162 -8.38 13.85 -6.44
CA PHE A 162 -8.40 12.79 -5.44
C PHE A 162 -9.04 13.25 -4.13
N ARG A 163 -8.62 14.43 -3.62
CA ARG A 163 -9.19 15.03 -2.43
C ARG A 163 -10.70 15.26 -2.57
N GLY A 164 -11.14 15.91 -3.65
CA GLY A 164 -12.55 16.17 -3.90
C GLY A 164 -13.37 14.89 -3.89
N LYS A 165 -12.99 13.92 -4.72
CA LYS A 165 -13.68 12.62 -4.80
C LYS A 165 -13.73 11.86 -3.48
N PHE A 166 -12.62 11.80 -2.75
CA PHE A 166 -12.59 11.11 -1.48
C PHE A 166 -13.54 11.77 -0.46
N LEU A 167 -13.51 13.09 -0.38
CA LEU A 167 -14.37 13.84 0.57
C LEU A 167 -15.85 13.77 0.19
N ASP A 168 -16.19 13.77 -1.10
CA ASP A 168 -17.56 13.58 -1.56
C ASP A 168 -18.07 12.19 -1.18
N LEU A 169 -17.31 11.14 -1.47
CA LEU A 169 -17.64 9.75 -1.09
C LEU A 169 -17.72 9.57 0.43
N LEU A 170 -16.84 10.23 1.18
CA LEU A 170 -16.87 10.19 2.65
C LEU A 170 -18.13 10.87 3.20
N LYS A 171 -18.53 12.00 2.62
CA LYS A 171 -19.77 12.71 2.95
C LYS A 171 -21.00 11.86 2.66
N ASP A 172 -21.03 11.20 1.51
CA ASP A 172 -22.12 10.28 1.15
C ASP A 172 -22.22 9.12 2.15
N GLY A 173 -21.08 8.53 2.55
CA GLY A 173 -21.05 7.49 3.57
C GLY A 173 -21.53 7.95 4.94
N PHE A 174 -21.19 9.18 5.33
CA PHE A 174 -21.71 9.79 6.55
C PHE A 174 -23.24 9.93 6.50
N GLN A 175 -23.78 10.42 5.40
CA GLN A 175 -25.23 10.61 5.23
C GLN A 175 -26.01 9.29 5.25
N ARG A 176 -25.40 8.19 4.78
CA ARG A 176 -25.98 6.85 4.83
C ARG A 176 -25.86 6.17 6.21
N GLY A 177 -25.05 6.73 7.12
CA GLY A 177 -24.78 6.12 8.42
C GLY A 177 -23.74 4.98 8.38
N ASP A 178 -22.90 4.92 7.33
CA ASP A 178 -21.90 3.87 7.14
C ASP A 178 -20.67 4.03 8.05
N LEU A 179 -20.59 5.12 8.83
CA LEU A 179 -19.42 5.46 9.63
C LEU A 179 -19.62 5.25 11.12
N ALA A 180 -18.73 4.50 11.73
CA ALA A 180 -18.56 4.44 13.18
C ALA A 180 -17.50 5.47 13.63
N PHE A 181 -17.71 6.11 14.78
CA PHE A 181 -16.82 7.15 15.29
C PHE A 181 -16.13 6.69 16.57
N PRO A 182 -14.78 6.71 16.65
CA PRO A 182 -14.07 6.44 17.88
C PRO A 182 -14.36 7.53 18.93
N THR A 183 -14.11 7.24 20.21
CA THR A 183 -14.46 8.12 21.33
C THR A 183 -13.95 9.54 21.17
N ASN A 184 -12.71 9.71 20.69
CA ASN A 184 -12.09 11.03 20.46
C ASN A 184 -12.66 11.79 19.26
N LEU A 185 -13.42 11.13 18.38
CA LEU A 185 -14.10 11.76 17.24
C LEU A 185 -15.63 11.67 17.32
N ARG A 186 -16.20 11.28 18.47
CA ARG A 186 -17.66 11.14 18.63
C ARG A 186 -18.43 12.44 18.33
N HIS A 187 -17.81 13.59 18.58
CA HIS A 187 -18.40 14.89 18.24
C HIS A 187 -18.66 15.09 16.73
N LEU A 188 -18.01 14.30 15.85
CA LEU A 188 -18.24 14.33 14.41
C LEU A 188 -19.52 13.59 13.98
N GLN A 189 -20.25 12.96 14.91
CA GLN A 189 -21.59 12.44 14.64
C GLN A 189 -22.60 13.56 14.37
N ASP A 190 -22.33 14.77 14.90
CA ASP A 190 -23.10 15.98 14.57
C ASP A 190 -22.77 16.44 13.13
N PRO A 191 -23.80 16.65 12.26
CA PRO A 191 -23.59 17.01 10.87
C PRO A 191 -22.80 18.31 10.66
N LYS A 192 -22.97 19.31 11.56
CA LYS A 192 -22.25 20.59 11.46
C LYS A 192 -20.77 20.43 11.76
N ASN A 193 -20.46 19.62 12.79
CA ASN A 193 -19.09 19.30 13.15
C ASN A 193 -18.41 18.49 12.04
N PHE A 194 -19.10 17.53 11.46
CA PHE A 194 -18.59 16.74 10.35
C PHE A 194 -18.32 17.59 9.11
N GLU A 195 -19.24 18.48 8.76
CA GLU A 195 -19.01 19.41 7.65
C GLU A 195 -17.80 20.33 7.89
N THR A 196 -17.63 20.81 9.11
CA THR A 196 -16.47 21.61 9.51
C THR A 196 -15.17 20.82 9.38
N PHE A 197 -15.18 19.54 9.78
CA PHE A 197 -14.07 18.64 9.61
C PHE A 197 -13.71 18.41 8.14
N LEU A 198 -14.71 18.19 7.26
CA LEU A 198 -14.50 18.07 5.82
C LEU A 198 -13.91 19.36 5.22
N LYS A 199 -14.41 20.54 5.60
CA LYS A 199 -13.85 21.83 5.18
C LYS A 199 -12.38 21.99 5.60
N HIS A 200 -12.02 21.53 6.81
CA HIS A 200 -10.62 21.55 7.26
C HIS A 200 -9.74 20.64 6.40
N LEU A 201 -10.18 19.41 6.11
CA LEU A 201 -9.46 18.48 5.24
C LEU A 201 -9.33 19.02 3.80
N TYR A 202 -10.32 19.75 3.31
CA TYR A 202 -10.31 20.32 1.96
C TYR A 202 -9.33 21.48 1.80
N ARG A 203 -9.05 22.25 2.84
CA ARG A 203 -8.15 23.43 2.78
C ARG A 203 -6.69 23.09 2.50
N LYS A 204 -6.24 21.89 2.84
CA LYS A 204 -4.85 21.45 2.66
C LYS A 204 -4.71 20.59 1.41
N PRO A 205 -3.64 20.77 0.61
CA PRO A 205 -3.36 19.82 -0.47
C PRO A 205 -3.03 18.45 0.12
N TRP A 206 -3.57 17.41 -0.51
CA TRP A 206 -3.25 16.02 -0.12
C TRP A 206 -2.01 15.54 -0.84
N VAL A 207 -1.24 14.68 -0.18
CA VAL A 207 0.02 14.19 -0.73
C VAL A 207 -0.28 13.19 -1.83
N VAL A 208 0.07 13.55 -3.04
CA VAL A 208 0.13 12.68 -4.21
C VAL A 208 1.54 12.76 -4.77
N TYR A 209 2.11 11.61 -5.07
CA TYR A 209 3.43 11.49 -5.64
C TYR A 209 3.36 10.74 -6.96
N CYS A 210 4.08 11.21 -7.96
CA CYS A 210 4.19 10.56 -9.25
C CYS A 210 5.67 10.51 -9.63
N GLN A 211 6.22 9.31 -9.73
CA GLN A 211 7.60 9.11 -10.16
C GLN A 211 7.69 9.04 -11.69
N PRO A 212 8.84 9.47 -12.24
CA PRO A 212 9.21 9.17 -13.63
C PRO A 212 9.08 7.68 -13.93
N PRO A 213 8.98 7.31 -15.21
CA PRO A 213 8.87 5.91 -15.59
C PRO A 213 10.04 5.07 -15.07
N PHE A 214 9.75 3.88 -14.63
CA PHE A 214 10.77 2.92 -14.21
C PHE A 214 11.49 2.33 -15.45
N ASP A 215 12.70 1.84 -15.27
CA ASP A 215 13.46 1.08 -16.27
C ASP A 215 12.75 -0.22 -16.64
N GLY A 216 11.77 -0.11 -17.53
CA GLY A 216 11.04 -1.24 -18.11
C GLY A 216 10.05 -1.95 -17.16
N ALA A 217 9.29 -2.84 -17.75
CA ALA A 217 8.21 -3.58 -17.12
C ALA A 217 8.65 -4.45 -15.93
N GLN A 218 9.87 -4.97 -15.96
CA GLN A 218 10.39 -5.83 -14.89
C GLN A 218 10.71 -5.06 -13.61
N GLY A 219 11.24 -3.85 -13.70
CA GLY A 219 11.50 -2.98 -12.54
C GLY A 219 10.21 -2.68 -11.78
N VAL A 220 9.12 -2.44 -12.51
CA VAL A 220 7.78 -2.23 -11.97
C VAL A 220 7.30 -3.43 -11.15
N LEU A 221 7.38 -4.64 -11.70
CA LEU A 221 6.91 -5.85 -10.99
C LEU A 221 7.76 -6.16 -9.76
N GLN A 222 9.06 -6.03 -9.87
CA GLN A 222 9.98 -6.22 -8.74
C GLN A 222 9.66 -5.24 -7.60
N TYR A 223 9.40 -3.99 -7.94
CA TYR A 223 8.99 -2.96 -6.99
C TYR A 223 7.66 -3.34 -6.31
N LEU A 224 6.63 -3.67 -7.09
CA LEU A 224 5.32 -4.08 -6.56
C LEU A 224 5.42 -5.35 -5.71
N GLY A 225 6.16 -6.35 -6.15
CA GLY A 225 6.35 -7.60 -5.41
C GLY A 225 6.94 -7.39 -4.01
N ARG A 226 7.79 -6.36 -3.83
CA ARG A 226 8.29 -5.98 -2.49
C ARG A 226 7.17 -5.52 -1.57
N TYR A 227 6.15 -4.88 -2.10
CA TYR A 227 5.09 -4.23 -1.33
C TYR A 227 3.84 -5.10 -1.15
N THR A 228 3.53 -5.98 -2.10
CA THR A 228 2.37 -6.90 -1.99
C THR A 228 2.54 -7.98 -0.93
N HIS A 229 3.79 -8.38 -0.65
CA HIS A 229 4.09 -9.53 0.19
C HIS A 229 4.93 -9.20 1.44
N ARG A 230 5.32 -7.96 1.63
CA ARG A 230 5.99 -7.50 2.87
C ARG A 230 5.02 -6.69 3.70
N ILE A 231 4.92 -7.05 4.95
CA ILE A 231 4.08 -6.34 5.90
C ILE A 231 4.97 -5.52 6.81
N ALA A 232 4.68 -4.23 6.89
CA ALA A 232 5.22 -3.27 7.81
C ALA A 232 6.75 -3.12 7.85
N ILE A 233 7.52 -4.21 8.07
CA ILE A 233 8.97 -4.15 8.22
C ILE A 233 9.66 -5.39 7.66
N SER A 234 10.85 -5.21 7.07
CA SER A 234 11.73 -6.33 6.69
C SER A 234 12.71 -6.66 7.83
N ASN A 235 13.11 -7.93 7.93
CA ASN A 235 14.07 -8.38 8.94
C ASN A 235 15.37 -7.57 8.93
N ASN A 236 15.86 -7.17 7.76
CA ASN A 236 17.11 -6.39 7.61
C ASN A 236 17.05 -5.00 8.28
N ARG A 237 15.85 -4.50 8.58
CA ARG A 237 15.67 -3.24 9.29
C ARG A 237 15.74 -3.43 10.80
N ILE A 238 15.47 -4.61 11.33
CA ILE A 238 15.58 -4.91 12.77
C ILE A 238 17.06 -5.02 13.10
N ARG A 239 17.51 -4.26 14.10
CA ARG A 239 18.91 -4.19 14.53
C ARG A 239 19.17 -4.97 15.79
N THR A 240 18.37 -4.71 16.84
CA THR A 240 18.54 -5.37 18.12
C THR A 240 17.20 -5.72 18.75
N LEU A 241 17.21 -6.80 19.51
CA LEU A 241 16.13 -7.20 20.42
C LEU A 241 16.77 -7.50 21.78
N GLN A 242 16.75 -6.50 22.68
CA GLN A 242 17.41 -6.60 23.99
C GLN A 242 16.61 -5.86 25.05
N ASN A 243 16.62 -6.39 26.27
CA ASN A 243 15.97 -5.76 27.44
C ASN A 243 14.51 -5.35 27.19
N GLY A 244 13.74 -6.21 26.48
CA GLY A 244 12.33 -5.95 26.16
C GLY A 244 12.12 -4.79 25.17
N LYS A 245 13.17 -4.39 24.44
CA LYS A 245 13.11 -3.33 23.43
C LYS A 245 13.54 -3.85 22.07
N VAL A 246 12.91 -3.32 21.01
CA VAL A 246 13.24 -3.57 19.60
C VAL A 246 13.77 -2.29 19.01
N SER A 247 14.98 -2.33 18.43
CA SER A 247 15.55 -1.22 17.65
C SER A 247 15.56 -1.56 16.18
N PHE A 248 15.13 -0.62 15.34
CA PHE A 248 15.05 -0.81 13.89
C PHE A 248 15.35 0.46 13.11
N LEU A 249 15.80 0.30 11.88
CA LEU A 249 16.05 1.39 10.95
C LEU A 249 14.74 1.88 10.31
N TRP A 250 14.62 3.20 10.19
CA TRP A 250 13.54 3.84 9.46
C TRP A 250 14.04 5.08 8.71
N ARG A 251 13.32 5.49 7.67
CA ARG A 251 13.61 6.71 6.93
C ARG A 251 12.66 7.81 7.36
N ASP A 252 13.22 8.92 7.79
CA ASP A 252 12.47 10.12 8.15
C ASP A 252 12.32 11.02 6.93
N TYR A 253 11.18 10.97 6.29
CA TYR A 253 10.89 11.79 5.11
C TYR A 253 10.79 13.29 5.42
N ALA A 254 10.45 13.65 6.67
CA ALA A 254 10.40 15.04 7.11
C ALA A 254 11.82 15.63 7.32
N ASP A 255 12.80 14.76 7.62
CA ASP A 255 14.21 15.13 7.75
C ASP A 255 15.04 14.62 6.56
N HIS A 256 14.76 15.19 5.37
CA HIS A 256 15.50 14.92 4.13
C HIS A 256 15.73 13.43 3.83
N ASN A 257 14.78 12.59 4.17
CA ASN A 257 14.86 11.14 3.95
C ASN A 257 16.03 10.45 4.68
N ARG A 258 16.49 11.04 5.78
CA ARG A 258 17.60 10.49 6.58
C ARG A 258 17.23 9.16 7.20
N GLN A 259 18.19 8.24 7.18
CA GLN A 259 18.06 6.97 7.89
C GLN A 259 18.37 7.18 9.37
N LYS A 260 17.39 6.82 10.22
CA LYS A 260 17.45 6.92 11.68
C LYS A 260 17.21 5.56 12.32
N THR A 261 17.59 5.42 13.59
CA THR A 261 17.22 4.26 14.40
C THR A 261 16.09 4.65 15.34
N MET A 262 15.04 3.80 15.39
CA MET A 262 13.95 3.92 16.34
C MET A 262 14.01 2.74 17.30
N THR A 263 13.85 3.02 18.60
CA THR A 263 13.78 2.01 19.64
C THR A 263 12.42 2.08 20.33
N LEU A 264 11.69 0.97 20.34
CA LEU A 264 10.38 0.84 20.97
C LEU A 264 10.42 -0.27 22.02
N LYS A 265 9.54 -0.20 23.02
CA LYS A 265 9.22 -1.38 23.85
C LYS A 265 8.66 -2.48 22.95
N ALA A 266 8.93 -3.75 23.25
CA ALA A 266 8.49 -4.88 22.43
C ALA A 266 6.97 -4.88 22.20
N ASP A 267 6.18 -4.59 23.26
CA ASP A 267 4.72 -4.51 23.17
C ASP A 267 4.26 -3.43 22.16
N GLU A 268 4.87 -2.25 22.21
CA GLU A 268 4.55 -1.15 21.30
C GLU A 268 4.97 -1.48 19.85
N PHE A 269 6.11 -2.15 19.66
CA PHE A 269 6.52 -2.63 18.35
C PHE A 269 5.51 -3.65 17.79
N ILE A 270 5.10 -4.62 18.60
CA ILE A 270 4.10 -5.64 18.21
C ILE A 270 2.75 -4.97 17.93
N ARG A 271 2.32 -4.06 18.79
CA ARG A 271 1.07 -3.31 18.60
C ARG A 271 1.07 -2.59 17.25
N ARG A 272 2.13 -1.83 16.92
CA ARG A 272 2.26 -1.15 15.62
C ARG A 272 2.25 -2.14 14.47
N PHE A 273 2.99 -3.24 14.58
CA PHE A 273 3.02 -4.28 13.55
C PHE A 273 1.63 -4.88 13.29
N LEU A 274 0.86 -5.12 14.35
CA LEU A 274 -0.48 -5.71 14.25
C LEU A 274 -1.55 -4.76 13.71
N LEU A 275 -1.36 -3.44 13.80
CA LEU A 275 -2.26 -2.46 13.16
C LEU A 275 -2.39 -2.68 11.64
N HIS A 276 -1.42 -3.34 11.03
CA HIS A 276 -1.38 -3.55 9.58
C HIS A 276 -1.94 -4.91 9.13
N VAL A 277 -2.57 -5.63 10.08
CA VAL A 277 -3.36 -6.83 9.78
C VAL A 277 -4.67 -6.38 9.14
N LEU A 278 -4.81 -6.61 7.85
CA LEU A 278 -6.04 -6.25 7.13
C LEU A 278 -7.21 -7.11 7.61
N PRO A 279 -8.42 -6.54 7.66
CA PRO A 279 -9.63 -7.29 7.96
C PRO A 279 -9.81 -8.46 6.97
N ALA A 280 -10.42 -9.55 7.44
CA ALA A 280 -10.86 -10.62 6.56
C ALA A 280 -11.90 -10.08 5.57
N ARG A 281 -11.81 -10.54 4.33
CA ARG A 281 -12.83 -10.25 3.31
C ARG A 281 -14.03 -11.16 3.49
#